data_0f6240f894c75618c72dfc52942e647a
#
_entry.id   0f6240f894c75618c72dfc52942e647a
#
_cell.length_a   1.000
_cell.length_b   1.000
_cell.length_c   1.000
_cell.angle_alpha   90.00
_cell.angle_beta   90.00
_cell.angle_gamma   90.00
#
_symmetry.space_group_name_H-M   'P 1'
#
loop_
_entity.id
_entity.type
_entity.pdbx_description
1 polymer ?
#
loop_
_entity_poly.entity_id
_entity_poly.type
_entity_poly.pdbx_seq_one_letter_code
_entity_poly.pdbx_strand_id
1 'polypeptide(L)'
;MFIVQGSARDGGNTEQLTAIVTEGIESTTVQLRDKRLEPIVDQRHDPNGFSPIDDDMNQLVREMMEHDAIVFATPLYWYGMSGHMKTFIDRWSQCLRDDSLQFKERMKGKKAYVVIVGGPQAKMNGLALVQQFRHIFDFMGMQFEGWIIGRGSKPGDILEDTQTLAEARALNVILKAQK
;
A
#
# COMPACT_ATOMS: atom_id res chain seq x y z
N MET A 1 -12.95 3.18 -2.25
CA MET A 1 -11.45 3.12 -2.30
C MET A 1 -10.93 2.42 -1.06
N PHE A 2 -9.90 1.59 -1.18
CA PHE A 2 -9.27 0.92 -0.05
C PHE A 2 -7.89 1.52 0.23
N ILE A 3 -7.56 1.82 1.48
CA ILE A 3 -6.29 2.44 1.87
C ILE A 3 -5.54 1.49 2.81
N VAL A 4 -4.36 1.03 2.38
CA VAL A 4 -3.48 0.17 3.16
C VAL A 4 -2.37 1.03 3.76
N GLN A 5 -2.42 1.27 5.05
CA GLN A 5 -1.44 2.05 5.80
C GLN A 5 -0.36 1.15 6.41
N GLY A 6 0.85 1.27 5.89
CA GLY A 6 2.02 0.51 6.36
C GLY A 6 2.87 1.23 7.42
N SER A 7 2.44 2.39 7.91
CA SER A 7 3.16 3.11 8.95
C SER A 7 3.08 2.39 10.30
N ALA A 8 4.24 2.25 10.96
CA ALA A 8 4.31 1.76 12.35
C ALA A 8 3.94 2.84 13.38
N ARG A 9 3.80 4.11 12.96
CA ARG A 9 3.52 5.26 13.82
C ARG A 9 2.10 5.73 13.59
N ASP A 10 1.37 5.96 14.68
CA ASP A 10 0.07 6.61 14.64
C ASP A 10 0.20 8.11 14.33
N GLY A 11 -0.69 8.66 13.50
CA GLY A 11 -0.68 10.06 13.09
C GLY A 11 0.62 10.51 12.41
N GLY A 12 1.39 9.56 11.84
CA GLY A 12 2.68 9.84 11.21
C GLY A 12 2.55 10.56 9.86
N ASN A 13 3.69 11.03 9.33
CA ASN A 13 3.74 11.80 8.08
C ASN A 13 3.09 11.08 6.89
N THR A 14 3.21 9.75 6.81
CA THR A 14 2.58 8.96 5.75
C THR A 14 1.06 9.02 5.83
N GLU A 15 0.49 8.90 7.01
CA GLU A 15 -0.95 9.00 7.22
C GLU A 15 -1.47 10.41 6.92
N GLN A 16 -0.75 11.45 7.37
CA GLN A 16 -1.10 12.84 7.11
C GLN A 16 -1.11 13.14 5.60
N LEU A 17 -0.10 12.69 4.86
CA LEU A 17 -0.06 12.85 3.41
C LEU A 17 -1.18 12.08 2.71
N THR A 18 -1.43 10.83 3.16
CA THR A 18 -2.51 10.00 2.61
C THR A 18 -3.88 10.66 2.85
N ALA A 19 -4.11 11.24 4.01
CA ALA A 19 -5.35 11.95 4.31
C ALA A 19 -5.60 13.12 3.34
N ILE A 20 -4.55 13.85 2.95
CA ILE A 20 -4.66 14.93 1.95
C ILE A 20 -4.95 14.35 0.56
N VAL A 21 -4.27 13.29 0.17
CA VAL A 21 -4.49 12.61 -1.14
C VAL A 21 -5.92 12.09 -1.26
N THR A 22 -6.51 11.62 -0.16
CA THR A 22 -7.82 10.97 -0.16
C THR A 22 -8.95 11.83 0.44
N GLU A 23 -8.68 13.13 0.68
CA GLU A 23 -9.65 14.05 1.26
C GLU A 23 -10.97 14.10 0.48
N GLY A 24 -12.09 13.86 1.17
CA GLY A 24 -13.44 13.86 0.58
C GLY A 24 -13.72 12.68 -0.36
N ILE A 25 -12.91 11.63 -0.32
CA ILE A 25 -13.14 10.37 -1.04
C ILE A 25 -13.65 9.32 -0.05
N GLU A 26 -14.78 8.69 -0.35
CA GLU A 26 -15.28 7.56 0.45
C GLU A 26 -14.27 6.41 0.39
N SER A 27 -13.78 6.01 1.56
CA SER A 27 -12.71 5.03 1.66
C SER A 27 -12.77 4.19 2.93
N THR A 28 -12.32 2.94 2.81
CA THR A 28 -12.02 2.07 3.94
C THR A 28 -10.51 2.11 4.18
N THR A 29 -10.10 2.43 5.39
CA THR A 29 -8.67 2.51 5.75
C THR A 29 -8.32 1.41 6.73
N VAL A 30 -7.24 0.68 6.43
CA VAL A 30 -6.67 -0.33 7.31
C VAL A 30 -5.26 0.06 7.72
N GLN A 31 -5.03 0.05 9.03
CA GLN A 31 -3.72 0.25 9.64
C GLN A 31 -3.07 -1.13 9.84
N LEU A 32 -2.04 -1.43 9.06
CA LEU A 32 -1.39 -2.75 9.16
C LEU A 32 -0.73 -2.99 10.53
N ARG A 33 -0.33 -1.93 11.24
CA ARG A 33 0.21 -2.03 12.61
C ARG A 33 -0.79 -2.59 13.62
N ASP A 34 -2.10 -2.42 13.36
CA ASP A 34 -3.18 -2.87 14.24
C ASP A 34 -3.71 -4.26 13.84
N LYS A 35 -3.08 -4.89 12.84
CA LYS A 35 -3.43 -6.21 12.33
C LYS A 35 -2.38 -7.23 12.73
N ARG A 36 -2.86 -8.40 13.13
CA ARG A 36 -1.99 -9.55 13.32
C ARG A 36 -1.71 -10.18 11.97
N LEU A 37 -0.52 -9.95 11.44
CA LEU A 37 -0.05 -10.53 10.18
C LEU A 37 1.26 -11.26 10.44
N GLU A 38 1.22 -12.58 10.37
CA GLU A 38 2.42 -13.40 10.51
C GLU A 38 3.25 -13.34 9.22
N PRO A 39 4.59 -13.32 9.33
CA PRO A 39 5.45 -13.43 8.16
C PRO A 39 5.16 -14.70 7.36
N ILE A 40 5.37 -14.64 6.05
CA ILE A 40 5.18 -15.82 5.21
C ILE A 40 6.20 -16.91 5.56
N VAL A 41 5.71 -18.14 5.66
CA VAL A 41 6.55 -19.34 5.57
C VAL A 41 6.43 -19.84 4.13
N ASP A 42 7.56 -19.94 3.43
CA ASP A 42 7.54 -20.29 2.00
C ASP A 42 7.22 -21.79 1.80
N GLN A 43 5.98 -22.03 1.44
CA GLN A 43 5.45 -23.37 1.13
C GLN A 43 4.98 -23.45 -0.34
N ARG A 44 5.51 -22.60 -1.23
CA ARG A 44 5.10 -22.55 -2.65
C ARG A 44 5.29 -23.86 -3.39
N HIS A 45 6.19 -24.72 -2.94
CA HIS A 45 6.50 -26.01 -3.54
C HIS A 45 6.13 -27.20 -2.66
N ASP A 46 5.43 -26.95 -1.54
CA ASP A 46 4.90 -28.02 -0.68
C ASP A 46 3.75 -28.72 -1.41
N PRO A 47 3.73 -30.06 -1.50
CA PRO A 47 2.63 -30.80 -2.13
C PRO A 47 1.26 -30.53 -1.51
N ASN A 48 1.22 -30.17 -0.23
CA ASN A 48 -0.03 -29.84 0.48
C ASN A 48 -0.40 -28.34 0.39
N GLY A 49 0.42 -27.52 -0.31
CA GLY A 49 0.23 -26.08 -0.38
C GLY A 49 0.58 -25.36 0.92
N PHE A 50 0.04 -24.15 1.06
CA PHE A 50 0.24 -23.34 2.26
C PHE A 50 -0.64 -23.83 3.41
N SER A 51 -0.05 -23.99 4.59
CA SER A 51 -0.80 -24.26 5.82
C SER A 51 -1.65 -23.04 6.20
N PRO A 52 -2.89 -23.24 6.70
CA PRO A 52 -3.70 -22.15 7.22
C PRO A 52 -2.98 -21.43 8.37
N ILE A 53 -3.03 -20.09 8.34
CA ILE A 53 -2.50 -19.25 9.43
C ILE A 53 -3.69 -18.50 10.04
N ASP A 54 -3.83 -18.61 11.36
CA ASP A 54 -4.85 -17.88 12.11
C ASP A 54 -4.39 -16.44 12.36
N ASP A 55 -4.64 -15.58 11.36
CA ASP A 55 -4.34 -14.16 11.41
C ASP A 55 -5.33 -13.35 10.56
N ASP A 56 -5.16 -12.02 10.51
CA ASP A 56 -6.10 -11.11 9.84
C ASP A 56 -5.96 -11.10 8.29
N MET A 57 -4.98 -11.83 7.71
CA MET A 57 -4.65 -11.72 6.29
C MET A 57 -5.82 -12.01 5.36
N ASN A 58 -6.55 -13.11 5.60
CA ASN A 58 -7.63 -13.53 4.74
C ASN A 58 -8.80 -12.54 4.74
N GLN A 59 -9.15 -12.00 5.91
CA GLN A 59 -10.20 -10.99 6.05
C GLN A 59 -9.78 -9.71 5.31
N LEU A 60 -8.56 -9.26 5.54
CA LEU A 60 -8.02 -8.02 4.96
C LEU A 60 -7.97 -8.08 3.43
N VAL A 61 -7.52 -9.20 2.86
CA VAL A 61 -7.45 -9.38 1.41
C VAL A 61 -8.84 -9.45 0.79
N ARG A 62 -9.79 -10.14 1.41
CA ARG A 62 -11.18 -10.19 0.93
C ARG A 62 -11.80 -8.81 0.91
N GLU A 63 -11.63 -8.02 1.96
CA GLU A 63 -12.12 -6.65 2.03
C GLU A 63 -11.44 -5.76 0.97
N MET A 64 -10.13 -5.83 0.81
CA MET A 64 -9.39 -5.10 -0.23
C MET A 64 -9.92 -5.40 -1.64
N MET A 65 -10.23 -6.66 -1.92
CA MET A 65 -10.71 -7.09 -3.24
C MET A 65 -12.10 -6.54 -3.60
N GLU A 66 -12.90 -6.04 -2.66
CA GLU A 66 -14.20 -5.42 -2.94
C GLU A 66 -14.09 -3.99 -3.51
N HIS A 67 -12.90 -3.42 -3.53
CA HIS A 67 -12.67 -2.06 -3.97
C HIS A 67 -11.94 -1.99 -5.32
N ASP A 68 -12.34 -1.06 -6.19
CA ASP A 68 -11.74 -0.89 -7.53
C ASP A 68 -10.43 -0.11 -7.52
N ALA A 69 -10.20 0.70 -6.48
CA ALA A 69 -8.99 1.50 -6.32
C ALA A 69 -8.36 1.28 -4.93
N ILE A 70 -7.04 1.11 -4.92
CA ILE A 70 -6.27 0.81 -3.72
C ILE A 70 -5.11 1.81 -3.59
N VAL A 71 -4.96 2.39 -2.41
CA VAL A 71 -3.81 3.23 -2.05
C VAL A 71 -2.89 2.43 -1.12
N PHE A 72 -1.64 2.27 -1.50
CA PHE A 72 -0.59 1.68 -0.68
C PHE A 72 0.26 2.80 -0.08
N ALA A 73 0.14 3.04 1.20
CA ALA A 73 0.82 4.12 1.90
C ALA A 73 1.89 3.55 2.84
N THR A 74 3.16 3.93 2.64
CA THR A 74 4.26 3.37 3.41
C THR A 74 5.36 4.41 3.68
N PRO A 75 5.96 4.43 4.87
CA PRO A 75 7.21 5.14 5.06
C PRO A 75 8.33 4.46 4.25
N LEU A 76 9.32 5.26 3.83
CA LEU A 76 10.54 4.78 3.18
C LEU A 76 11.56 4.37 4.25
N TYR A 77 11.68 3.07 4.50
CA TYR A 77 12.64 2.51 5.44
C TYR A 77 13.71 1.72 4.69
N TRP A 78 14.98 2.11 4.86
CA TRP A 78 16.08 1.45 4.17
C TRP A 78 15.85 1.28 2.66
N TYR A 79 15.33 2.35 2.04
CA TYR A 79 15.01 2.44 0.60
C TYR A 79 13.90 1.51 0.12
N GLY A 80 13.20 0.84 1.02
CA GLY A 80 12.08 -0.06 0.76
C GLY A 80 10.81 0.34 1.52
N MET A 81 9.77 -0.47 1.35
CA MET A 81 8.55 -0.35 2.14
C MET A 81 8.79 -0.78 3.59
N SER A 82 7.91 -0.36 4.50
CA SER A 82 7.94 -0.80 5.88
C SER A 82 7.79 -2.33 6.02
N GLY A 83 8.25 -2.88 7.15
CA GLY A 83 8.08 -4.30 7.45
C GLY A 83 6.61 -4.73 7.42
N HIS A 84 5.69 -3.92 7.96
CA HIS A 84 4.25 -4.20 7.90
C HIS A 84 3.72 -4.31 6.47
N MET A 85 4.07 -3.35 5.60
CA MET A 85 3.68 -3.39 4.20
C MET A 85 4.33 -4.57 3.47
N LYS A 86 5.61 -4.87 3.76
CA LYS A 86 6.31 -5.98 3.12
C LYS A 86 5.73 -7.33 3.53
N THR A 87 5.42 -7.53 4.82
CA THR A 87 4.75 -8.74 5.30
C THR A 87 3.40 -8.93 4.60
N PHE A 88 2.59 -7.86 4.51
CA PHE A 88 1.32 -7.91 3.79
C PHE A 88 1.48 -8.33 2.33
N ILE A 89 2.43 -7.73 1.59
CA ILE A 89 2.70 -8.05 0.18
C ILE A 89 3.28 -9.47 0.01
N ASP A 90 4.20 -9.90 0.88
CA ASP A 90 4.79 -11.25 0.78
C ASP A 90 3.74 -12.34 0.95
N ARG A 91 2.75 -12.10 1.82
CA ARG A 91 1.62 -13.01 2.03
C ARG A 91 0.71 -13.16 0.80
N TRP A 92 0.80 -12.28 -0.21
CA TRP A 92 0.09 -12.46 -1.48
C TRP A 92 0.49 -13.77 -2.18
N SER A 93 1.71 -14.27 -1.95
CA SER A 93 2.12 -15.58 -2.47
C SER A 93 1.24 -16.72 -2.00
N GLN A 94 0.74 -16.65 -0.76
CA GLN A 94 -0.25 -17.59 -0.22
C GLN A 94 -1.63 -17.38 -0.87
N CYS A 95 -2.06 -16.10 -0.99
CA CYS A 95 -3.35 -15.77 -1.60
C CYS A 95 -3.43 -16.23 -3.07
N LEU A 96 -2.32 -16.20 -3.80
CA LEU A 96 -2.22 -16.69 -5.19
C LEU A 96 -2.38 -18.21 -5.31
N ARG A 97 -2.25 -18.96 -4.22
CA ARG A 97 -2.39 -20.42 -4.16
C ARG A 97 -3.71 -20.87 -3.52
N ASP A 98 -4.52 -19.94 -3.08
CA ASP A 98 -5.88 -20.18 -2.59
C ASP A 98 -6.89 -19.98 -3.72
N ASP A 99 -7.29 -21.06 -4.36
CA ASP A 99 -8.25 -21.04 -5.47
C ASP A 99 -9.58 -20.40 -5.07
N SER A 100 -9.96 -20.47 -3.79
CA SER A 100 -11.20 -19.88 -3.29
C SER A 100 -11.21 -18.35 -3.36
N LEU A 101 -10.03 -17.72 -3.37
CA LEU A 101 -9.89 -16.28 -3.46
C LEU A 101 -9.94 -15.76 -4.90
N GLN A 102 -9.53 -16.56 -5.89
CA GLN A 102 -9.31 -16.10 -7.26
C GLN A 102 -8.51 -14.79 -7.31
N PHE A 103 -7.50 -14.69 -6.42
CA PHE A 103 -6.88 -13.44 -6.02
C PHE A 103 -6.35 -12.64 -7.21
N LYS A 104 -5.60 -13.27 -8.11
CA LYS A 104 -5.02 -12.58 -9.26
C LYS A 104 -6.09 -12.03 -10.21
N GLU A 105 -7.13 -12.81 -10.48
CA GLU A 105 -8.22 -12.39 -11.36
C GLU A 105 -9.01 -11.22 -10.77
N ARG A 106 -9.26 -11.26 -9.46
CA ARG A 106 -9.98 -10.19 -8.76
C ARG A 106 -9.16 -8.91 -8.61
N MET A 107 -7.83 -9.00 -8.58
CA MET A 107 -6.94 -7.83 -8.54
C MET A 107 -6.69 -7.22 -9.91
N LYS A 108 -6.86 -7.99 -10.98
CA LYS A 108 -6.64 -7.53 -12.36
C LYS A 108 -7.51 -6.33 -12.71
N GLY A 109 -6.88 -5.30 -13.28
CA GLY A 109 -7.53 -4.06 -13.70
C GLY A 109 -7.85 -3.08 -12.57
N LYS A 110 -7.66 -3.44 -11.29
CA LYS A 110 -7.83 -2.49 -10.18
C LYS A 110 -6.78 -1.39 -10.25
N LYS A 111 -7.18 -0.17 -9.91
CA LYS A 111 -6.29 1.00 -9.87
C LYS A 111 -5.44 0.98 -8.61
N ALA A 112 -4.14 1.19 -8.76
CA ALA A 112 -3.19 1.24 -7.67
C ALA A 112 -2.51 2.61 -7.59
N TYR A 113 -2.42 3.13 -6.37
CA TYR A 113 -1.73 4.38 -6.04
C TYR A 113 -0.74 4.13 -4.90
N VAL A 114 0.36 4.88 -4.90
CA VAL A 114 1.39 4.73 -3.87
C VAL A 114 1.70 6.06 -3.21
N VAL A 115 1.65 6.09 -1.88
CA VAL A 115 2.05 7.23 -1.04
C VAL A 115 3.28 6.82 -0.24
N ILE A 116 4.37 7.55 -0.43
CA ILE A 116 5.65 7.28 0.25
C ILE A 116 6.07 8.53 1.01
N VAL A 117 6.53 8.39 2.24
CA VAL A 117 7.19 9.49 2.97
C VAL A 117 8.51 9.00 3.55
N GLY A 118 9.54 9.79 3.39
CA GLY A 118 10.87 9.47 3.91
C GLY A 118 11.67 10.71 4.31
N GLY A 119 12.95 10.52 4.59
CA GLY A 119 13.86 11.59 5.00
C GLY A 119 14.15 12.63 3.91
N PRO A 120 15.14 13.51 4.09
CA PRO A 120 15.37 14.68 3.22
C PRO A 120 15.53 14.35 1.73
N GLN A 121 16.09 13.20 1.40
CA GLN A 121 16.31 12.76 0.00
C GLN A 121 15.26 11.77 -0.49
N ALA A 122 14.09 11.68 0.16
CA ALA A 122 13.06 10.70 -0.15
C ALA A 122 12.62 10.73 -1.61
N LYS A 123 12.50 11.93 -2.22
CA LYS A 123 12.07 12.06 -3.63
C LYS A 123 12.99 11.33 -4.61
N MET A 124 14.30 11.29 -4.35
CA MET A 124 15.24 10.54 -5.15
C MET A 124 15.30 9.07 -4.74
N ASN A 125 15.48 8.83 -3.44
CA ASN A 125 15.72 7.49 -2.91
C ASN A 125 14.47 6.60 -2.95
N GLY A 126 13.28 7.19 -2.93
CA GLY A 126 12.01 6.48 -3.02
C GLY A 126 11.66 5.96 -4.42
N LEU A 127 12.38 6.38 -5.46
CA LEU A 127 12.13 5.91 -6.83
C LEU A 127 12.35 4.40 -6.98
N ALA A 128 13.28 3.83 -6.25
CA ALA A 128 13.51 2.38 -6.22
C ALA A 128 12.26 1.65 -5.68
N LEU A 129 11.63 2.19 -4.64
CA LEU A 129 10.40 1.65 -4.07
C LEU A 129 9.20 1.80 -5.03
N VAL A 130 9.11 2.92 -5.76
CA VAL A 130 8.10 3.08 -6.82
C VAL A 130 8.25 1.99 -7.88
N GLN A 131 9.48 1.69 -8.30
CA GLN A 131 9.75 0.60 -9.25
C GLN A 131 9.39 -0.77 -8.66
N GLN A 132 9.66 -1.01 -7.39
CA GLN A 132 9.25 -2.25 -6.72
C GLN A 132 7.72 -2.42 -6.77
N PHE A 133 6.95 -1.39 -6.43
CA PHE A 133 5.49 -1.42 -6.54
C PHE A 133 5.02 -1.63 -7.98
N ARG A 134 5.64 -0.97 -8.96
CA ARG A 134 5.31 -1.17 -10.38
C ARG A 134 5.41 -2.64 -10.76
N HIS A 135 6.51 -3.32 -10.43
CA HIS A 135 6.69 -4.74 -10.75
C HIS A 135 5.65 -5.62 -10.04
N ILE A 136 5.30 -5.30 -8.78
CA ILE A 136 4.25 -6.01 -8.05
C ILE A 136 2.90 -5.85 -8.76
N PHE A 137 2.53 -4.62 -9.12
CA PHE A 137 1.26 -4.34 -9.77
C PHE A 137 1.18 -4.91 -11.19
N ASP A 138 2.26 -4.82 -11.97
CA ASP A 138 2.36 -5.43 -13.30
C ASP A 138 2.15 -6.96 -13.21
N PHE A 139 2.78 -7.61 -12.22
CA PHE A 139 2.59 -9.05 -11.99
C PHE A 139 1.15 -9.41 -11.65
N MET A 140 0.46 -8.56 -10.90
CA MET A 140 -0.95 -8.74 -10.50
C MET A 140 -1.94 -8.28 -11.57
N GLY A 141 -1.48 -7.66 -12.66
CA GLY A 141 -2.33 -7.08 -13.71
C GLY A 141 -3.12 -5.86 -13.25
N MET A 142 -2.65 -5.17 -12.20
CA MET A 142 -3.23 -3.91 -11.72
C MET A 142 -2.77 -2.73 -12.57
N GLN A 143 -3.56 -1.66 -12.60
CA GLN A 143 -3.22 -0.40 -13.25
C GLN A 143 -2.51 0.54 -12.28
N PHE A 144 -1.22 0.78 -12.49
CA PHE A 144 -0.46 1.71 -11.65
C PHE A 144 -0.68 3.15 -12.12
N GLU A 145 -1.65 3.83 -11.50
CA GLU A 145 -2.16 5.14 -11.93
C GLU A 145 -1.34 6.34 -11.40
N GLY A 146 -0.65 6.18 -10.26
CA GLY A 146 0.12 7.29 -9.72
C GLY A 146 0.82 7.02 -8.41
N TRP A 147 1.76 7.91 -8.11
CA TRP A 147 2.47 7.89 -6.84
C TRP A 147 2.81 9.30 -6.36
N ILE A 148 3.08 9.42 -5.07
CA ILE A 148 3.61 10.64 -4.46
C ILE A 148 4.69 10.29 -3.45
N ILE A 149 5.75 11.07 -3.41
CA ILE A 149 6.85 10.91 -2.46
C ILE A 149 7.03 12.22 -1.71
N GLY A 150 6.77 12.20 -0.40
CA GLY A 150 6.93 13.33 0.51
C GLY A 150 8.19 13.24 1.38
N ARG A 151 8.61 14.40 1.88
CA ARG A 151 9.73 14.53 2.82
C ARG A 151 9.19 14.80 4.22
N GLY A 152 9.64 13.99 5.17
CA GLY A 152 9.30 14.17 6.59
C GLY A 152 9.94 13.09 7.44
N SER A 153 10.74 13.49 8.43
CA SER A 153 11.42 12.59 9.37
C SER A 153 10.74 12.60 10.73
N LYS A 154 10.47 13.79 11.28
CA LYS A 154 9.74 13.97 12.54
C LYS A 154 8.24 14.03 12.27
N PRO A 155 7.40 13.69 13.23
CA PRO A 155 5.96 13.87 13.10
C PRO A 155 5.60 15.32 12.73
N GLY A 156 4.80 15.49 11.67
CA GLY A 156 4.37 16.80 11.19
C GLY A 156 5.28 17.43 10.13
N ASP A 157 6.52 16.97 9.92
CA ASP A 157 7.43 17.55 8.91
C ASP A 157 6.80 17.57 7.49
N ILE A 158 5.94 16.61 7.18
CA ILE A 158 5.27 16.54 5.86
C ILE A 158 4.42 17.77 5.58
N LEU A 159 3.87 18.41 6.61
CA LEU A 159 3.04 19.61 6.48
C LEU A 159 3.86 20.84 6.08
N GLU A 160 5.19 20.79 6.21
CA GLU A 160 6.10 21.82 5.76
C GLU A 160 6.61 21.59 4.32
N ASP A 161 6.41 20.39 3.74
CA ASP A 161 6.77 20.07 2.35
C ASP A 161 5.69 20.60 1.38
N THR A 162 5.67 21.93 1.20
CA THR A 162 4.65 22.63 0.42
C THR A 162 4.53 22.13 -1.01
N GLN A 163 5.65 21.72 -1.63
CA GLN A 163 5.64 21.13 -2.96
C GLN A 163 4.86 19.81 -2.98
N THR A 164 5.18 18.90 -2.04
CA THR A 164 4.48 17.62 -1.95
C THR A 164 3.01 17.82 -1.60
N LEU A 165 2.66 18.80 -0.77
CA LEU A 165 1.26 19.11 -0.48
C LEU A 165 0.49 19.58 -1.72
N ALA A 166 1.12 20.37 -2.58
CA ALA A 166 0.51 20.78 -3.86
C ALA A 166 0.32 19.57 -4.80
N GLU A 167 1.33 18.70 -4.92
CA GLU A 167 1.26 17.46 -5.69
C GLU A 167 0.14 16.54 -5.14
N ALA A 168 -0.02 16.43 -3.80
CA ALA A 168 -1.06 15.64 -3.15
C ALA A 168 -2.48 16.15 -3.48
N ARG A 169 -2.68 17.46 -3.45
CA ARG A 169 -3.96 18.06 -3.83
C ARG A 169 -4.27 17.86 -5.33
N ALA A 170 -3.26 17.93 -6.19
CA ALA A 170 -3.44 17.63 -7.61
C ALA A 170 -3.84 16.16 -7.83
N LEU A 171 -3.19 15.24 -7.13
CA LEU A 171 -3.56 13.82 -7.17
C LEU A 171 -4.98 13.58 -6.62
N ASN A 172 -5.38 14.27 -5.55
CA ASN A 172 -6.74 14.20 -5.03
C ASN A 172 -7.80 14.60 -6.06
N VAL A 173 -7.55 15.65 -6.85
CA VAL A 173 -8.45 16.07 -7.93
C VAL A 173 -8.59 14.96 -8.98
N ILE A 174 -7.49 14.33 -9.37
CA ILE A 174 -7.48 13.20 -10.32
C ILE A 174 -8.29 12.02 -9.76
N LEU A 175 -8.07 11.67 -8.50
CA LEU A 175 -8.79 10.59 -7.83
C LEU A 175 -10.30 10.84 -7.77
N LYS A 176 -10.71 12.08 -7.50
CA LYS A 176 -12.14 12.47 -7.47
C LYS A 176 -12.80 12.39 -8.85
N ALA A 177 -12.06 12.66 -9.92
CA ALA A 177 -12.57 12.62 -11.28
C ALA A 177 -12.75 11.20 -11.85
N GLN A 178 -12.22 10.19 -11.17
CA GLN A 178 -12.26 8.78 -11.60
C GLN A 178 -13.38 7.96 -10.95
N LYS A 179 -14.32 8.63 -10.26
CA LYS A 179 -15.51 8.01 -9.66
C LYS A 179 -16.55 7.63 -10.71
#